data_e682b9cff4e5a16e58e85f9baeed9700
#
_entry.id   e682b9cff4e5a16e58e85f9baeed9700
#
_cell.length_a   1.000
_cell.length_b   1.000
_cell.length_c   1.000
_cell.angle_alpha   90.00
_cell.angle_beta   90.00
_cell.angle_gamma   90.00
#
_symmetry.space_group_name_H-M   'P 1'
#
loop_
_entity.id
_entity.type
_entity.pdbx_description
1 polymer ?
#
loop_
_entity_poly.entity_id
_entity_poly.type
_entity_poly.pdbx_seq_one_letter_code
_entity_poly.pdbx_strand_id
1 'polypeptide(L)'
;MNLTEKNIREKEFHNKLQSKKKGRFENIFYKAIYNLKEDFLKYLEKNSENSEILDYGCGIGSSIEKVVKFNPKKITGIDISEVSIQKAISKAQNQGLNVEYKVDNCEKTNFKDNEFDIVYGTGILHHLQIEKCLDEIFRLLKPGGTAILTTP
;
A
#
# COMPACT_ATOMS: atom_id res chain seq x y z
N MET A 1 -14.77 -12.80 0.71
CA MET A 1 -14.62 -11.34 0.47
C MET A 1 -15.80 -10.87 -0.40
N ASN A 2 -16.71 -10.04 0.15
CA ASN A 2 -17.83 -9.48 -0.60
C ASN A 2 -17.36 -8.16 -1.27
N LEU A 3 -17.06 -8.23 -2.56
CA LEU A 3 -16.63 -7.08 -3.35
C LEU A 3 -17.84 -6.35 -3.95
N THR A 4 -17.84 -5.03 -3.91
CA THR A 4 -18.79 -4.21 -4.67
C THR A 4 -18.44 -4.24 -6.16
N GLU A 5 -19.38 -3.86 -7.05
CA GLU A 5 -19.10 -3.73 -8.48
C GLU A 5 -17.95 -2.77 -8.78
N LYS A 6 -17.81 -1.70 -7.98
CA LYS A 6 -16.68 -0.78 -8.07
C LYS A 6 -15.36 -1.48 -7.77
N ASN A 7 -15.30 -2.24 -6.67
CA ASN A 7 -14.09 -2.99 -6.30
C ASN A 7 -13.72 -4.04 -7.37
N ILE A 8 -14.71 -4.70 -7.99
CA ILE A 8 -14.46 -5.67 -9.07
C ILE A 8 -13.85 -4.96 -10.28
N ARG A 9 -14.41 -3.83 -10.72
CA ARG A 9 -13.87 -3.04 -11.85
C ARG A 9 -12.45 -2.53 -11.57
N GLU A 10 -12.18 -2.05 -10.37
CA GLU A 10 -10.84 -1.61 -9.95
C GLU A 10 -9.83 -2.76 -9.98
N LYS A 11 -10.19 -3.90 -9.45
CA LYS A 11 -9.37 -5.12 -9.49
C LYS A 11 -9.03 -5.51 -10.93
N GLU A 12 -10.02 -5.57 -11.82
CA GLU A 12 -9.83 -5.92 -13.23
C GLU A 12 -8.96 -4.88 -13.95
N PHE A 13 -9.18 -3.59 -13.70
CA PHE A 13 -8.39 -2.49 -14.25
C PHE A 13 -6.91 -2.63 -13.85
N HIS A 14 -6.62 -2.83 -12.57
CA HIS A 14 -5.26 -2.98 -12.08
C HIS A 14 -4.59 -4.26 -12.58
N ASN A 15 -5.31 -5.38 -12.66
CA ASN A 15 -4.81 -6.62 -13.25
C ASN A 15 -4.43 -6.41 -14.72
N LYS A 16 -5.30 -5.73 -15.50
CA LYS A 16 -5.05 -5.41 -16.91
C LYS A 16 -3.89 -4.41 -17.09
N LEU A 17 -3.76 -3.44 -16.19
CA LEU A 17 -2.68 -2.47 -16.20
C LEU A 17 -1.33 -3.13 -15.97
N GLN A 18 -1.26 -4.05 -15.00
CA GLN A 18 -0.04 -4.79 -14.67
C GLN A 18 0.34 -5.86 -15.71
N SER A 19 -0.61 -6.28 -16.56
CA SER A 19 -0.32 -7.17 -17.68
C SER A 19 0.33 -6.47 -18.87
N LYS A 20 0.21 -5.13 -18.98
CA LYS A 20 0.80 -4.33 -20.05
C LYS A 20 2.19 -3.85 -19.68
N LYS A 21 3.18 -4.10 -20.55
CA LYS A 21 4.62 -3.77 -20.36
C LYS A 21 5.02 -2.29 -20.49
N LYS A 22 4.11 -1.32 -20.63
CA LYS A 22 4.48 0.10 -20.79
C LYS A 22 4.48 0.84 -19.46
N GLY A 23 5.67 1.35 -19.07
CA GLY A 23 5.89 2.10 -17.85
C GLY A 23 5.19 3.47 -17.84
N ARG A 24 4.71 3.86 -16.67
CA ARG A 24 4.05 5.15 -16.35
C ARG A 24 5.01 6.34 -16.29
N PHE A 25 6.30 6.18 -16.63
CA PHE A 25 7.36 7.08 -16.17
C PHE A 25 7.61 8.34 -17.02
N GLU A 26 6.84 8.62 -18.09
CA GLU A 26 7.14 9.76 -18.97
C GLU A 26 6.23 10.97 -18.81
N ASN A 27 5.35 11.02 -17.80
CA ASN A 27 4.43 12.13 -17.64
C ASN A 27 4.97 13.18 -16.63
N ILE A 28 5.04 14.45 -17.08
CA ILE A 28 5.41 15.63 -16.28
C ILE A 28 4.66 15.72 -14.93
N PHE A 29 3.42 15.22 -14.88
CA PHE A 29 2.61 15.12 -13.67
C PHE A 29 3.27 14.30 -12.56
N TYR A 30 4.00 13.23 -12.88
CA TYR A 30 4.71 12.42 -11.91
C TYR A 30 5.98 13.08 -11.34
N LYS A 31 6.56 14.06 -12.06
CA LYS A 31 7.71 14.84 -11.54
C LYS A 31 7.31 15.81 -10.44
N ALA A 32 6.09 16.39 -10.50
CA ALA A 32 5.59 17.27 -9.47
C ALA A 32 5.29 16.54 -8.13
N ILE A 33 4.95 15.24 -8.20
CA ILE A 33 4.66 14.39 -7.03
C ILE A 33 5.94 13.87 -6.35
N TYR A 34 7.10 14.02 -7.01
CA TYR A 34 8.37 13.44 -6.50
C TYR A 34 8.76 14.01 -5.13
N ASN A 35 8.56 15.29 -4.88
CA ASN A 35 8.90 15.95 -3.61
C ASN A 35 8.03 15.43 -2.44
N LEU A 36 6.74 15.18 -2.69
CA LEU A 36 5.84 14.59 -1.69
C LEU A 36 6.24 13.16 -1.30
N LYS A 37 6.82 12.40 -2.27
CA LYS A 37 7.36 11.07 -1.97
C LYS A 37 8.61 11.10 -1.10
N GLU A 38 9.44 12.12 -1.23
CA GLU A 38 10.63 12.26 -0.38
C GLU A 38 10.25 12.55 1.07
N ASP A 39 9.32 13.46 1.30
CA ASP A 39 8.87 13.80 2.66
C ASP A 39 8.15 12.62 3.32
N PHE A 40 7.36 11.88 2.56
CA PHE A 40 6.76 10.63 2.99
C PHE A 40 7.82 9.59 3.42
N LEU A 41 8.85 9.38 2.59
CA LEU A 41 9.92 8.42 2.92
C LEU A 41 10.75 8.87 4.12
N LYS A 42 11.04 10.16 4.27
CA LYS A 42 11.72 10.71 5.45
C LYS A 42 10.93 10.48 6.73
N TYR A 43 9.60 10.63 6.67
CA TYR A 43 8.75 10.32 7.82
C TYR A 43 8.85 8.85 8.19
N LEU A 44 8.73 7.94 7.21
CA LEU A 44 8.84 6.49 7.44
C LEU A 44 10.23 6.11 7.97
N GLU A 45 11.30 6.66 7.40
CA GLU A 45 12.66 6.43 7.88
C GLU A 45 12.81 6.74 9.38
N LYS A 46 12.22 7.85 9.82
CA LYS A 46 12.30 8.30 11.21
C LYS A 46 11.44 7.45 12.17
N ASN A 47 10.33 6.86 11.71
CA ASN A 47 9.30 6.30 12.58
C ASN A 47 9.04 4.80 12.38
N SER A 48 9.73 4.15 11.45
CA SER A 48 9.45 2.73 11.09
C SER A 48 10.17 1.72 11.98
N GLU A 49 11.23 2.10 12.66
CA GLU A 49 12.02 1.16 13.46
C GLU A 49 11.14 0.46 14.51
N ASN A 50 11.19 -0.87 14.55
CA ASN A 50 10.39 -1.73 15.43
C ASN A 50 8.86 -1.60 15.31
N SER A 51 8.35 -0.93 14.26
CA SER A 51 6.92 -0.70 14.04
C SER A 51 6.28 -1.82 13.20
N GLU A 52 5.02 -2.10 13.43
CA GLU A 52 4.15 -2.91 12.56
C GLU A 52 3.48 -2.00 11.53
N ILE A 53 3.80 -2.21 10.25
CA ILE A 53 3.47 -1.28 9.17
C ILE A 53 2.59 -1.96 8.13
N LEU A 54 1.56 -1.24 7.67
CA LEU A 54 0.70 -1.64 6.57
C LEU A 54 0.90 -0.70 5.37
N ASP A 55 1.26 -1.26 4.21
CA ASP A 55 1.17 -0.59 2.91
C ASP A 55 -0.20 -0.87 2.30
N TYR A 56 -1.03 0.16 2.30
CA TYR A 56 -2.44 0.14 1.98
C TYR A 56 -2.65 0.45 0.49
N GLY A 57 -2.91 -0.58 -0.32
CA GLY A 57 -2.88 -0.49 -1.77
C GLY A 57 -1.46 -0.55 -2.33
N CYS A 58 -0.69 -1.57 -1.92
CA CYS A 58 0.75 -1.67 -2.17
C CYS A 58 1.13 -1.88 -3.66
N GLY A 59 0.18 -2.24 -4.51
CA GLY A 59 0.44 -2.59 -5.90
C GLY A 59 1.48 -3.71 -6.02
N ILE A 60 2.55 -3.46 -6.76
CA ILE A 60 3.66 -4.40 -6.94
C ILE A 60 4.77 -4.26 -5.88
N GLY A 61 4.49 -3.61 -4.76
CA GLY A 61 5.39 -3.50 -3.61
C GLY A 61 6.56 -2.53 -3.77
N SER A 62 6.47 -1.55 -4.68
CA SER A 62 7.60 -0.64 -4.96
C SER A 62 7.96 0.29 -3.79
N SER A 63 7.01 0.64 -2.94
CA SER A 63 7.23 1.44 -1.73
C SER A 63 7.92 0.60 -0.65
N ILE A 64 7.47 -0.63 -0.48
CA ILE A 64 7.93 -1.57 0.54
C ILE A 64 9.42 -1.86 0.43
N GLU A 65 9.98 -1.97 -0.77
CA GLU A 65 11.42 -2.17 -0.98
C GLU A 65 12.31 -1.11 -0.31
N LYS A 66 11.78 0.10 -0.16
CA LYS A 66 12.47 1.18 0.54
C LYS A 66 12.22 1.12 2.03
N VAL A 67 10.97 0.88 2.43
CA VAL A 67 10.55 0.90 3.83
C VAL A 67 11.13 -0.27 4.64
N VAL A 68 11.33 -1.42 4.03
CA VAL A 68 11.95 -2.58 4.68
C VAL A 68 13.36 -2.27 5.22
N LYS A 69 14.07 -1.32 4.61
CA LYS A 69 15.42 -0.88 5.03
C LYS A 69 15.42 -0.05 6.31
N PHE A 70 14.27 0.40 6.77
CA PHE A 70 14.10 1.17 8.00
C PHE A 70 13.85 0.28 9.22
N ASN A 71 14.12 -1.03 9.12
CA ASN A 71 14.01 -2.04 10.17
C ASN A 71 12.65 -2.08 10.88
N PRO A 72 11.53 -2.14 10.15
CA PRO A 72 10.24 -2.37 10.79
C PRO A 72 10.23 -3.75 11.46
N LYS A 73 9.47 -3.88 12.55
CA LYS A 73 9.21 -5.18 13.20
C LYS A 73 8.50 -6.13 12.24
N LYS A 74 7.53 -5.59 11.51
CA LYS A 74 6.77 -6.30 10.48
C LYS A 74 6.28 -5.30 9.43
N ILE A 75 6.29 -5.70 8.18
CA ILE A 75 5.66 -4.95 7.10
C ILE A 75 4.74 -5.87 6.29
N THR A 76 3.52 -5.41 6.08
CA THR A 76 2.49 -6.10 5.31
C THR A 76 2.02 -5.20 4.19
N GLY A 77 1.91 -5.72 2.98
CA GLY A 77 1.31 -5.02 1.84
C GLY A 77 -0.01 -5.66 1.44
N ILE A 78 -1.03 -4.84 1.19
CA ILE A 78 -2.32 -5.30 0.66
C ILE A 78 -2.68 -4.60 -0.63
N ASP A 79 -3.29 -5.35 -1.54
CA ASP A 79 -3.86 -4.81 -2.78
C ASP A 79 -5.03 -5.71 -3.22
N ILE A 80 -6.00 -5.13 -3.92
CA ILE A 80 -7.15 -5.89 -4.43
C ILE A 80 -6.80 -6.70 -5.68
N SER A 81 -5.70 -6.34 -6.36
CA SER A 81 -5.21 -7.00 -7.58
C SER A 81 -4.34 -8.20 -7.25
N GLU A 82 -4.84 -9.40 -7.52
CA GLU A 82 -4.08 -10.66 -7.39
C GLU A 82 -2.79 -10.63 -8.23
N VAL A 83 -2.86 -10.05 -9.43
CA VAL A 83 -1.70 -9.94 -10.33
C VAL A 83 -0.63 -9.03 -9.74
N SER A 84 -1.03 -7.93 -9.10
CA SER A 84 -0.10 -7.03 -8.39
C SER A 84 0.58 -7.75 -7.22
N ILE A 85 -0.19 -8.44 -6.40
CA ILE A 85 0.32 -9.18 -5.24
C ILE A 85 1.27 -10.30 -5.67
N GLN A 86 0.96 -11.07 -6.71
CA GLN A 86 1.88 -12.12 -7.21
C GLN A 86 3.22 -11.53 -7.68
N LYS A 87 3.19 -10.38 -8.36
CA LYS A 87 4.41 -9.67 -8.75
C LYS A 87 5.19 -9.15 -7.55
N ALA A 88 4.50 -8.62 -6.53
CA ALA A 88 5.11 -8.13 -5.31
C ALA A 88 5.82 -9.28 -4.54
N ILE A 89 5.16 -10.44 -4.40
CA ILE A 89 5.73 -11.63 -3.77
C ILE A 89 6.98 -12.10 -4.53
N SER A 90 6.88 -12.28 -5.86
CA SER A 90 8.01 -12.73 -6.67
C SER A 90 9.21 -11.78 -6.57
N LYS A 91 8.94 -10.48 -6.53
CA LYS A 91 9.97 -9.45 -6.43
C LYS A 91 10.64 -9.47 -5.05
N ALA A 92 9.87 -9.57 -3.97
CA ALA A 92 10.40 -9.67 -2.62
C ALA A 92 11.26 -10.94 -2.43
N GLN A 93 10.80 -12.09 -2.94
CA GLN A 93 11.56 -13.35 -2.91
C GLN A 93 12.89 -13.23 -3.65
N ASN A 94 12.89 -12.65 -4.85
CA ASN A 94 14.12 -12.44 -5.63
C ASN A 94 15.14 -11.52 -4.95
N GLN A 95 14.67 -10.65 -4.05
CA GLN A 95 15.50 -9.70 -3.31
C GLN A 95 15.80 -10.17 -1.87
N GLY A 96 15.29 -11.32 -1.45
CA GLY A 96 15.45 -11.82 -0.09
C GLY A 96 14.77 -10.95 0.97
N LEU A 97 13.69 -10.23 0.62
CA LEU A 97 12.97 -9.35 1.54
C LEU A 97 11.94 -10.14 2.35
N ASN A 98 11.92 -9.91 3.66
CA ASN A 98 10.92 -10.49 4.56
C ASN A 98 9.69 -9.57 4.65
N VAL A 99 8.74 -9.78 3.74
CA VAL A 99 7.50 -8.99 3.62
C VAL A 99 6.31 -9.92 3.46
N GLU A 100 5.23 -9.64 4.15
CA GLU A 100 3.95 -10.31 3.95
C GLU A 100 3.12 -9.56 2.92
N TYR A 101 2.57 -10.27 1.94
CA TYR A 101 1.64 -9.70 0.95
C TYR A 101 0.33 -10.46 0.93
N LYS A 102 -0.79 -9.73 0.91
CA LYS A 102 -2.15 -10.29 0.89
C LYS A 102 -3.02 -9.62 -0.15
N VAL A 103 -3.84 -10.42 -0.83
CA VAL A 103 -4.96 -9.89 -1.59
C VAL A 103 -6.07 -9.53 -0.61
N ASP A 104 -6.38 -8.24 -0.49
CA ASP A 104 -7.41 -7.77 0.43
C ASP A 104 -8.07 -6.48 -0.08
N ASN A 105 -9.26 -6.17 0.47
CA ASN A 105 -10.02 -4.98 0.12
C ASN A 105 -9.77 -3.88 1.15
N CYS A 106 -9.17 -2.78 0.71
CA CYS A 106 -8.88 -1.62 1.55
C CYS A 106 -10.12 -1.00 2.22
N GLU A 107 -11.33 -1.16 1.69
CA GLU A 107 -12.55 -0.63 2.31
C GLU A 107 -13.07 -1.52 3.47
N LYS A 108 -12.56 -2.75 3.59
CA LYS A 108 -12.87 -3.70 4.67
C LYS A 108 -11.87 -4.83 4.64
N THR A 109 -10.86 -4.74 5.46
CA THR A 109 -9.79 -5.74 5.55
C THR A 109 -10.10 -6.87 6.51
N ASN A 110 -9.32 -7.96 6.44
CA ASN A 110 -9.42 -9.10 7.34
C ASN A 110 -8.45 -9.01 8.54
N PHE A 111 -7.86 -7.85 8.81
CA PHE A 111 -7.00 -7.62 9.98
C PHE A 111 -7.81 -7.35 11.25
N LYS A 112 -7.14 -7.52 12.39
CA LYS A 112 -7.70 -7.19 13.70
C LYS A 112 -7.69 -5.68 13.94
N ASP A 113 -8.49 -5.25 14.90
CA ASP A 113 -8.44 -3.88 15.40
C ASP A 113 -7.08 -3.62 16.07
N ASN A 114 -6.58 -2.38 15.94
CA ASN A 114 -5.34 -1.94 16.60
C ASN A 114 -4.11 -2.81 16.25
N GLU A 115 -3.96 -3.23 15.00
CA GLU A 115 -2.87 -4.13 14.60
C GLU A 115 -1.60 -3.37 14.19
N PHE A 116 -1.72 -2.15 13.64
CA PHE A 116 -0.62 -1.42 13.03
C PHE A 116 -0.23 -0.14 13.76
N ASP A 117 1.07 0.13 13.82
CA ASP A 117 1.62 1.41 14.29
C ASP A 117 1.56 2.48 13.20
N ILE A 118 1.77 2.07 11.95
CA ILE A 118 1.73 2.94 10.77
C ILE A 118 0.92 2.28 9.67
N VAL A 119 -0.04 3.02 9.12
CA VAL A 119 -0.73 2.68 7.87
C VAL A 119 -0.37 3.72 6.83
N TYR A 120 0.22 3.33 5.71
CA TYR A 120 0.49 4.27 4.63
C TYR A 120 -0.09 3.78 3.31
N GLY A 121 -0.41 4.72 2.42
CA GLY A 121 -0.89 4.42 1.08
C GLY A 121 -0.52 5.53 0.10
N THR A 122 -0.04 5.14 -1.08
CA THR A 122 0.35 6.10 -2.12
C THR A 122 -0.55 5.95 -3.35
N GLY A 123 -1.29 7.01 -3.69
CA GLY A 123 -2.14 7.04 -4.88
C GLY A 123 -3.32 6.06 -4.83
N ILE A 124 -3.83 5.71 -3.64
CA ILE A 124 -4.92 4.74 -3.47
C ILE A 124 -6.27 5.41 -3.23
N LEU A 125 -6.33 6.56 -2.56
CA LEU A 125 -7.58 7.17 -2.09
C LEU A 125 -8.60 7.44 -3.18
N HIS A 126 -8.16 7.85 -4.37
CA HIS A 126 -9.07 8.17 -5.49
C HIS A 126 -9.78 6.93 -6.07
N HIS A 127 -9.35 5.73 -5.70
CA HIS A 127 -9.98 4.47 -6.09
C HIS A 127 -11.00 3.98 -5.05
N LEU A 128 -11.02 4.54 -3.85
CA LEU A 128 -11.79 4.05 -2.70
C LEU A 128 -13.00 4.93 -2.38
N GLN A 129 -13.89 4.39 -1.57
CA GLN A 129 -14.90 5.16 -0.85
C GLN A 129 -14.23 5.76 0.40
N ILE A 130 -13.93 7.05 0.36
CA ILE A 130 -13.06 7.73 1.34
C ILE A 130 -13.51 7.49 2.78
N GLU A 131 -14.81 7.64 3.06
CA GLU A 131 -15.36 7.43 4.41
C GLU A 131 -15.08 6.03 4.93
N LYS A 132 -15.40 5.00 4.15
CA LYS A 132 -15.13 3.60 4.52
C LYS A 132 -13.65 3.30 4.71
N CYS A 133 -12.83 3.90 3.85
CA CYS A 133 -11.39 3.77 3.92
C CYS A 133 -10.83 4.39 5.21
N LEU A 134 -11.29 5.58 5.59
CA LEU A 134 -10.84 6.25 6.80
C LEU A 134 -11.32 5.52 8.07
N ASP A 135 -12.55 5.03 8.10
CA ASP A 135 -13.08 4.21 9.20
C ASP A 135 -12.25 2.93 9.38
N GLU A 136 -11.92 2.27 8.26
CA GLU A 136 -11.11 1.05 8.28
C GLU A 136 -9.68 1.34 8.75
N ILE A 137 -9.04 2.39 8.24
CA ILE A 137 -7.70 2.80 8.70
C ILE A 137 -7.71 3.13 10.19
N PHE A 138 -8.73 3.85 10.67
CA PHE A 138 -8.87 4.16 12.09
C PHE A 138 -8.98 2.90 12.94
N ARG A 139 -9.76 1.91 12.49
CA ARG A 139 -9.89 0.61 13.16
C ARG A 139 -8.56 -0.15 13.23
N LEU A 140 -7.78 -0.10 12.16
CA LEU A 140 -6.52 -0.82 12.03
C LEU A 140 -5.38 -0.24 12.86
N LEU A 141 -5.39 1.08 13.10
CA LEU A 141 -4.34 1.76 13.83
C LEU A 141 -4.41 1.48 15.33
N LYS A 142 -3.27 1.20 15.92
CA LYS A 142 -3.11 1.21 17.38
C LYS A 142 -3.38 2.61 17.95
N PRO A 143 -3.76 2.73 19.24
CA PRO A 143 -3.81 4.03 19.91
C PRO A 143 -2.46 4.76 19.75
N GLY A 144 -2.48 5.97 19.21
CA GLY A 144 -1.30 6.76 18.89
C GLY A 144 -0.62 6.41 17.55
N GLY A 145 -1.15 5.46 16.81
CA GLY A 145 -0.68 5.12 15.47
C GLY A 145 -0.92 6.21 14.43
N THR A 146 -0.23 6.15 13.32
CA THR A 146 -0.25 7.21 12.29
C THR A 146 -0.69 6.68 10.93
N ALA A 147 -1.58 7.40 10.26
CA ALA A 147 -1.91 7.20 8.85
C ALA A 147 -1.20 8.24 7.96
N ILE A 148 -0.60 7.79 6.86
CA ILE A 148 0.03 8.66 5.86
C ILE A 148 -0.49 8.28 4.48
N LEU A 149 -1.32 9.12 3.92
CA LEU A 149 -1.96 8.89 2.63
C LEU A 149 -1.57 10.00 1.66
N THR A 150 -1.10 9.61 0.49
CA THR A 150 -0.81 10.57 -0.57
C THR A 150 -1.79 10.36 -1.72
N THR A 151 -2.27 11.45 -2.27
CA THR A 151 -3.01 11.47 -3.54
C THR A 151 -2.06 11.80 -4.69
N PRO A 152 -2.41 11.44 -5.92
CA PRO A 152 -1.66 11.88 -7.10
C PRO A 152 -1.67 13.38 -7.24
#